data_3db931d5f8217bcd5424b36283a76e74
#
_entry.id   3db931d5f8217bcd5424b36283a76e74
#
_cell.length_a   1.000
_cell.length_b   1.000
_cell.length_c   1.000
_cell.angle_alpha   90.00
_cell.angle_beta   90.00
_cell.angle_gamma   90.00
#
_symmetry.space_group_name_H-M   'P 1'
#
loop_
_entity.id
_entity.type
_entity.pdbx_description
1 polymer ?
#
loop_
_entity_poly.entity_id
_entity_poly.type
_entity_poly.pdbx_seq_one_letter_code
_entity_poly.pdbx_strand_id
1 'polypeptide(L)'
;MKNKLSNLTLMLGTTAHFILSGAALFGDIVIAPVVLSAPPASLEMFQAPYAYDSTPFWRPANMIALGLIIVAVILNWKRPRIKFVIAWLAGFIIITVLSIGLVFPEYIEVTSTPFSTNINSDLVERGAKWRVLSWIRGIIFFLIGFLPLIALSRPLQRSNED
;
A
#
# COMPACT_ATOMS: atom_id res chain seq x y z
N MET A 1 4.78 0.94 -31.52
CA MET A 1 5.15 0.06 -30.39
C MET A 1 5.26 0.82 -29.06
N LYS A 2 6.05 1.90 -28.92
CA LYS A 2 6.26 2.63 -27.66
C LYS A 2 4.98 3.14 -26.97
N ASN A 3 3.94 3.54 -27.72
CA ASN A 3 2.67 4.01 -27.15
C ASN A 3 1.87 2.87 -26.51
N LYS A 4 1.80 1.69 -27.14
CA LYS A 4 1.12 0.52 -26.59
C LYS A 4 1.80 0.04 -25.32
N LEU A 5 3.13 -0.02 -25.30
CA LEU A 5 3.91 -0.43 -24.13
C LEU A 5 3.73 0.53 -22.95
N SER A 6 3.73 1.85 -23.21
CA SER A 6 3.51 2.85 -22.19
C SER A 6 2.09 2.78 -21.56
N ASN A 7 1.07 2.49 -22.35
CA ASN A 7 -0.27 2.27 -21.79
C ASN A 7 -0.34 0.96 -21.00
N LEU A 8 0.26 -0.11 -21.53
CA LEU A 8 0.29 -1.40 -20.87
C LEU A 8 0.94 -1.32 -19.50
N THR A 9 2.10 -0.63 -19.39
CA THR A 9 2.77 -0.47 -18.09
C THR A 9 1.96 0.37 -17.09
N LEU A 10 1.26 1.41 -17.55
CA LEU A 10 0.33 2.15 -16.71
C LEU A 10 -0.82 1.26 -16.22
N MET A 11 -1.42 0.47 -17.11
CA MET A 11 -2.51 -0.45 -16.75
C MET A 11 -2.04 -1.50 -15.73
N LEU A 12 -0.93 -2.18 -16.02
CA LEU A 12 -0.39 -3.21 -15.12
C LEU A 12 0.02 -2.64 -13.76
N GLY A 13 0.69 -1.48 -13.77
CA GLY A 13 1.10 -0.81 -12.53
C GLY A 13 -0.10 -0.32 -11.72
N THR A 14 -1.15 0.19 -12.37
CA THR A 14 -2.42 0.55 -11.71
C THR A 14 -3.08 -0.67 -11.08
N THR A 15 -3.13 -1.78 -11.82
CA THR A 15 -3.69 -3.04 -11.29
C THR A 15 -2.90 -3.52 -10.07
N ALA A 16 -1.57 -3.52 -10.14
CA ALA A 16 -0.72 -3.89 -9.02
C ALA A 16 -0.93 -2.96 -7.81
N HIS A 17 -1.06 -1.66 -8.04
CA HIS A 17 -1.35 -0.68 -6.98
C HIS A 17 -2.70 -0.96 -6.29
N PHE A 18 -3.76 -1.23 -7.06
CA PHE A 18 -5.08 -1.53 -6.47
C PHE A 18 -5.14 -2.90 -5.79
N ILE A 19 -4.35 -3.88 -6.24
CA ILE A 19 -4.19 -5.15 -5.50
C ILE A 19 -3.57 -4.89 -4.12
N LEU A 20 -2.50 -4.08 -4.05
CA LEU A 20 -1.89 -3.69 -2.77
C LEU A 20 -2.86 -2.90 -1.89
N SER A 21 -3.59 -1.94 -2.47
CA SER A 21 -4.57 -1.15 -1.74
C SER A 21 -5.72 -2.02 -1.20
N GLY A 22 -6.22 -2.94 -2.01
CA GLY A 22 -7.26 -3.89 -1.59
C GLY A 22 -6.79 -4.81 -0.47
N ALA A 23 -5.56 -5.32 -0.56
CA ALA A 23 -4.97 -6.15 0.49
C ALA A 23 -4.78 -5.35 1.80
N ALA A 24 -4.36 -4.07 1.72
CA ALA A 24 -4.25 -3.20 2.89
C ALA A 24 -5.62 -2.96 3.54
N LEU A 25 -6.63 -2.62 2.75
CA LEU A 25 -8.00 -2.42 3.23
C LEU A 25 -8.58 -3.72 3.84
N PHE A 26 -8.32 -4.87 3.24
CA PHE A 26 -8.71 -6.15 3.82
C PHE A 26 -8.06 -6.37 5.19
N GLY A 27 -6.76 -6.07 5.32
CA GLY A 27 -6.06 -6.12 6.60
C GLY A 27 -6.69 -5.21 7.65
N ASP A 28 -7.04 -3.97 7.27
CA ASP A 28 -7.62 -2.97 8.17
C ASP A 28 -9.07 -3.29 8.55
N ILE A 29 -9.86 -3.90 7.65
CA ILE A 29 -11.29 -4.20 7.87
C ILE A 29 -11.48 -5.54 8.58
N VAL A 30 -10.69 -6.56 8.23
CA VAL A 30 -10.93 -7.94 8.65
C VAL A 30 -9.93 -8.40 9.70
N ILE A 31 -8.63 -8.20 9.46
CA ILE A 31 -7.58 -8.76 10.33
C ILE A 31 -7.37 -7.88 11.58
N ALA A 32 -7.15 -6.60 11.40
CA ALA A 32 -6.80 -5.69 12.50
C ALA A 32 -7.87 -5.61 13.61
N PRO A 33 -9.20 -5.59 13.32
CA PRO A 33 -10.21 -5.61 14.38
C PRO A 33 -10.15 -6.84 15.27
N VAL A 34 -9.82 -8.00 14.71
CA VAL A 34 -9.71 -9.25 15.46
C VAL A 34 -8.44 -9.26 16.30
N VAL A 35 -7.31 -9.00 15.66
CA VAL A 35 -5.97 -9.08 16.26
C VAL A 35 -5.78 -8.05 17.36
N LEU A 36 -6.29 -6.82 17.17
CA LEU A 36 -6.13 -5.71 18.10
C LEU A 36 -7.32 -5.53 19.06
N SER A 37 -8.22 -6.52 19.13
CA SER A 37 -9.38 -6.45 20.04
C SER A 37 -9.02 -6.60 21.51
N ALA A 38 -8.10 -7.50 21.83
CA ALA A 38 -7.75 -7.87 23.19
C ALA A 38 -6.29 -8.39 23.30
N PRO A 39 -5.29 -7.65 22.82
CA PRO A 39 -3.89 -8.08 22.91
C PRO A 39 -3.44 -8.16 24.37
N PRO A 40 -2.56 -9.12 24.74
CA PRO A 40 -1.97 -10.15 23.89
C PRO A 40 -2.82 -11.40 23.71
N ALA A 41 -4.00 -11.52 24.32
CA ALA A 41 -4.85 -12.70 24.21
C ALA A 41 -5.37 -12.94 22.77
N SER A 42 -5.57 -11.89 21.98
CA SER A 42 -5.98 -11.97 20.56
C SER A 42 -4.84 -12.22 19.57
N LEU A 43 -3.59 -12.40 20.04
CA LEU A 43 -2.41 -12.54 19.17
C LEU A 43 -2.06 -13.99 18.81
N GLU A 44 -2.86 -14.96 19.20
CA GLU A 44 -2.59 -16.38 18.97
C GLU A 44 -2.26 -16.71 17.51
N MET A 45 -2.97 -16.07 16.56
CA MET A 45 -2.75 -16.30 15.13
C MET A 45 -1.34 -15.92 14.62
N PHE A 46 -0.56 -15.14 15.37
CA PHE A 46 0.81 -14.77 15.03
C PHE A 46 1.88 -15.60 15.73
N GLN A 47 1.54 -16.44 16.67
CA GLN A 47 2.49 -17.07 17.58
C GLN A 47 2.40 -18.60 17.63
N ALA A 48 1.44 -19.21 16.96
CA ALA A 48 1.28 -20.67 16.86
C ALA A 48 2.27 -21.26 15.82
N PRO A 49 2.47 -22.60 15.79
CA PRO A 49 3.29 -23.24 14.78
C PRO A 49 2.87 -22.94 13.32
N TYR A 50 1.61 -22.56 13.11
CA TYR A 50 1.05 -22.13 11.83
C TYR A 50 0.73 -20.64 11.83
N ALA A 51 1.60 -19.84 12.42
CA ALA A 51 1.43 -18.40 12.52
C ALA A 51 1.22 -17.75 11.14
N TYR A 52 0.29 -16.81 11.10
CA TYR A 52 0.02 -16.02 9.91
C TYR A 52 1.22 -15.14 9.57
N ASP A 53 1.80 -15.37 8.39
CA ASP A 53 2.86 -14.53 7.83
C ASP A 53 2.41 -13.99 6.46
N SER A 54 2.25 -12.69 6.37
CA SER A 54 1.90 -11.98 5.14
C SER A 54 3.11 -11.53 4.30
N THR A 55 4.33 -11.72 4.79
CA THR A 55 5.58 -11.31 4.11
C THR A 55 5.71 -11.88 2.69
N PRO A 56 5.36 -13.16 2.42
CA PRO A 56 5.40 -13.73 1.07
C PRO A 56 4.55 -13.00 0.04
N PHE A 57 3.51 -12.30 0.48
CA PHE A 57 2.69 -11.45 -0.39
C PHE A 57 3.26 -10.03 -0.50
N TRP A 58 3.50 -9.36 0.64
CA TRP A 58 3.82 -7.94 0.64
C TRP A 58 5.14 -7.60 -0.03
N ARG A 59 6.18 -8.39 0.20
CA ARG A 59 7.52 -8.12 -0.35
C ARG A 59 7.53 -8.14 -1.88
N PRO A 60 7.15 -9.25 -2.57
CA PRO A 60 7.16 -9.29 -4.03
C PRO A 60 6.12 -8.33 -4.65
N ALA A 61 4.94 -8.17 -4.07
CA ALA A 61 3.91 -7.31 -4.63
C ALA A 61 4.34 -5.83 -4.63
N ASN A 62 4.97 -5.33 -3.56
CA ASN A 62 5.51 -3.97 -3.53
C ASN A 62 6.66 -3.78 -4.53
N MET A 63 7.56 -4.76 -4.65
CA MET A 63 8.68 -4.69 -5.62
C MET A 63 8.16 -4.65 -7.06
N ILE A 64 7.19 -5.50 -7.40
CA ILE A 64 6.58 -5.52 -8.73
C ILE A 64 5.86 -4.20 -9.02
N ALA A 65 5.05 -3.71 -8.09
CA ALA A 65 4.35 -2.44 -8.25
C ALA A 65 5.33 -1.28 -8.47
N LEU A 66 6.34 -1.15 -7.62
CA LEU A 66 7.37 -0.11 -7.75
C LEU A 66 8.12 -0.22 -9.08
N GLY A 67 8.53 -1.42 -9.49
CA GLY A 67 9.18 -1.64 -10.77
C GLY A 67 8.33 -1.20 -11.95
N LEU A 68 7.03 -1.54 -11.97
CA LEU A 68 6.10 -1.11 -12.99
C LEU A 68 5.91 0.41 -13.01
N ILE A 69 5.85 1.07 -11.85
CA ILE A 69 5.75 2.52 -11.72
C ILE A 69 7.00 3.20 -12.31
N ILE A 70 8.20 2.70 -11.99
CA ILE A 70 9.47 3.22 -12.53
C ILE A 70 9.50 3.08 -14.06
N VAL A 71 9.16 1.92 -14.59
CA VAL A 71 9.07 1.70 -16.04
C VAL A 71 8.03 2.64 -16.67
N ALA A 72 6.87 2.85 -16.02
CA ALA A 72 5.88 3.80 -16.48
C ALA A 72 6.42 5.24 -16.52
N VAL A 73 7.21 5.67 -15.54
CA VAL A 73 7.89 7.00 -15.54
C VAL A 73 8.82 7.09 -16.75
N ILE A 74 9.69 6.11 -16.95
CA ILE A 74 10.67 6.10 -18.05
C ILE A 74 9.96 6.20 -19.41
N LEU A 75 8.91 5.41 -19.63
CA LEU A 75 8.17 5.36 -20.89
C LEU A 75 7.30 6.61 -21.14
N ASN A 76 7.02 7.38 -20.11
CA ASN A 76 6.21 8.60 -20.20
C ASN A 76 7.02 9.90 -20.04
N TRP A 77 8.35 9.82 -19.88
CA TRP A 77 9.19 10.96 -19.51
C TRP A 77 9.00 12.22 -20.37
N LYS A 78 8.83 12.05 -21.71
CA LYS A 78 8.64 13.14 -22.64
C LYS A 78 7.16 13.41 -23.03
N ARG A 79 6.19 12.88 -22.24
CA ARG A 79 4.78 12.97 -22.57
C ARG A 79 4.04 13.97 -21.69
N PRO A 80 2.96 14.60 -22.15
CA PRO A 80 2.18 15.56 -21.36
C PRO A 80 1.67 15.00 -20.02
N ARG A 81 1.42 13.69 -19.97
CA ARG A 81 0.88 13.00 -18.79
C ARG A 81 1.92 12.66 -17.72
N ILE A 82 3.22 12.92 -17.95
CA ILE A 82 4.32 12.55 -17.02
C ILE A 82 4.12 13.10 -15.62
N LYS A 83 3.53 14.28 -15.44
CA LYS A 83 3.27 14.87 -14.13
C LYS A 83 2.42 13.98 -13.22
N PHE A 84 1.42 13.31 -13.77
CA PHE A 84 0.57 12.39 -13.01
C PHE A 84 1.31 11.10 -12.65
N VAL A 85 2.19 10.64 -13.54
CA VAL A 85 3.00 9.42 -13.31
C VAL A 85 4.07 9.68 -12.26
N ILE A 86 4.71 10.87 -12.27
CA ILE A 86 5.66 11.29 -11.23
C ILE A 86 4.94 11.47 -9.88
N ALA A 87 3.77 12.12 -9.88
CA ALA A 87 2.98 12.28 -8.66
C ALA A 87 2.57 10.92 -8.07
N TRP A 88 2.23 9.93 -8.92
CA TRP A 88 1.96 8.57 -8.49
C TRP A 88 3.18 7.91 -7.87
N LEU A 89 4.36 7.99 -8.50
CA LEU A 89 5.62 7.46 -7.95
C LEU A 89 5.95 8.13 -6.60
N ALA A 90 5.89 9.46 -6.55
CA ALA A 90 6.17 10.21 -5.33
C ALA A 90 5.20 9.82 -4.19
N GLY A 91 3.90 9.74 -4.47
CA GLY A 91 2.89 9.30 -3.50
C GLY A 91 3.14 7.87 -3.02
N PHE A 92 3.47 6.94 -3.94
CA PHE A 92 3.81 5.57 -3.58
C PHE A 92 5.02 5.50 -2.64
N ILE A 93 6.09 6.24 -2.95
CA ILE A 93 7.30 6.29 -2.11
C ILE A 93 7.00 6.92 -0.74
N ILE A 94 6.31 8.06 -0.71
CA ILE A 94 5.97 8.75 0.54
C ILE A 94 5.17 7.83 1.46
N ILE A 95 4.11 7.20 0.96
CA ILE A 95 3.29 6.29 1.76
C ILE A 95 4.10 5.08 2.23
N THR A 96 4.98 4.54 1.38
CA THR A 96 5.86 3.42 1.77
C THR A 96 6.81 3.83 2.89
N VAL A 97 7.47 4.98 2.78
CA VAL A 97 8.40 5.50 3.81
C VAL A 97 7.66 5.77 5.13
N LEU A 98 6.50 6.42 5.07
CA LEU A 98 5.67 6.66 6.26
C LEU A 98 5.18 5.34 6.91
N SER A 99 4.85 4.34 6.08
CA SER A 99 4.45 3.02 6.58
C SER A 99 5.59 2.35 7.34
N ILE A 100 6.80 2.34 6.77
CA ILE A 100 7.97 1.72 7.39
C ILE A 100 8.41 2.48 8.65
N GLY A 101 8.36 3.81 8.63
CA GLY A 101 8.87 4.65 9.72
C GLY A 101 7.90 4.88 10.88
N LEU A 102 6.59 4.87 10.62
CA LEU A 102 5.60 5.27 11.62
C LEU A 102 4.54 4.20 11.91
N VAL A 103 4.07 3.47 10.86
CA VAL A 103 2.92 2.58 11.03
C VAL A 103 3.35 1.16 11.42
N PHE A 104 4.33 0.60 10.71
CA PHE A 104 4.76 -0.78 10.95
C PHE A 104 5.48 -1.00 12.28
N PRO A 105 6.35 -0.10 12.79
CA PRO A 105 7.01 -0.33 14.07
C PRO A 105 6.02 -0.57 15.20
N GLU A 106 5.00 0.26 15.31
CA GLU A 106 3.96 0.14 16.34
C GLU A 106 3.17 -1.17 16.20
N TYR A 107 2.79 -1.55 14.98
CA TYR A 107 2.10 -2.81 14.71
C TYR A 107 2.95 -4.02 15.09
N ILE A 108 4.22 -4.02 14.71
CA ILE A 108 5.16 -5.10 15.02
C ILE A 108 5.34 -5.21 16.55
N GLU A 109 5.49 -4.10 17.25
CA GLU A 109 5.67 -4.12 18.70
C GLU A 109 4.45 -4.70 19.41
N VAL A 110 3.24 -4.28 19.03
CA VAL A 110 2.00 -4.82 19.59
C VAL A 110 1.86 -6.32 19.27
N THR A 111 2.06 -6.71 18.00
CA THR A 111 1.81 -8.10 17.55
C THR A 111 2.89 -9.08 17.92
N SER A 112 4.11 -8.64 18.24
CA SER A 112 5.20 -9.46 18.74
C SER A 112 5.16 -9.69 20.26
N THR A 113 4.25 -9.04 20.97
CA THR A 113 4.07 -9.26 22.42
C THR A 113 3.66 -10.73 22.67
N PRO A 114 4.36 -11.46 23.57
CA PRO A 114 4.04 -12.86 23.82
C PRO A 114 2.59 -13.07 24.24
N PHE A 115 2.00 -14.16 23.75
CA PHE A 115 0.62 -14.54 24.10
C PHE A 115 0.43 -14.63 25.62
N SER A 116 -0.66 -14.11 26.10
CA SER A 116 -1.12 -14.21 27.48
C SER A 116 -2.65 -14.18 27.48
N THR A 117 -3.26 -14.90 28.41
CA THR A 117 -4.72 -14.85 28.61
C THR A 117 -5.18 -13.53 29.24
N ASN A 118 -4.28 -12.76 29.82
CA ASN A 118 -4.59 -11.47 30.42
C ASN A 118 -4.56 -10.37 29.36
N ILE A 119 -5.64 -9.60 29.26
CA ILE A 119 -5.72 -8.46 28.36
C ILE A 119 -4.87 -7.30 28.91
N ASN A 120 -4.08 -6.67 28.05
CA ASN A 120 -3.30 -5.50 28.39
C ASN A 120 -3.97 -4.24 27.81
N SER A 121 -4.49 -3.37 28.67
CA SER A 121 -5.19 -2.14 28.27
C SER A 121 -4.32 -1.16 27.48
N ASP A 122 -3.02 -1.07 27.78
CA ASP A 122 -2.08 -0.23 27.02
C ASP A 122 -1.95 -0.72 25.58
N LEU A 123 -1.81 -2.04 25.36
CA LEU A 123 -1.74 -2.61 24.02
C LEU A 123 -3.07 -2.44 23.24
N VAL A 124 -4.20 -2.49 23.91
CA VAL A 124 -5.51 -2.21 23.31
C VAL A 124 -5.58 -0.76 22.82
N GLU A 125 -5.18 0.19 23.67
CA GLU A 125 -5.17 1.62 23.30
C GLU A 125 -4.21 1.90 22.14
N ARG A 126 -2.99 1.35 22.19
CA ARG A 126 -2.00 1.45 21.11
C ARG A 126 -2.52 0.85 19.81
N GLY A 127 -3.12 -0.33 19.88
CA GLY A 127 -3.76 -0.96 18.72
C GLY A 127 -4.88 -0.10 18.11
N ALA A 128 -5.69 0.55 18.94
CA ALA A 128 -6.74 1.45 18.49
C ALA A 128 -6.16 2.70 17.76
N LYS A 129 -5.11 3.32 18.32
CA LYS A 129 -4.39 4.43 17.67
C LYS A 129 -3.79 4.00 16.33
N TRP A 130 -3.13 2.84 16.31
CA TRP A 130 -2.58 2.28 15.08
C TRP A 130 -3.64 2.08 14.00
N ARG A 131 -4.81 1.56 14.34
CA ARG A 131 -5.92 1.36 13.40
C ARG A 131 -6.33 2.66 12.71
N VAL A 132 -6.44 3.76 13.47
CA VAL A 132 -6.78 5.07 12.89
C VAL A 132 -5.72 5.52 11.87
N LEU A 133 -4.43 5.40 12.23
CA LEU A 133 -3.33 5.76 11.32
C LEU A 133 -3.30 4.87 10.08
N SER A 134 -3.51 3.57 10.24
CA SER A 134 -3.56 2.61 9.13
C SER A 134 -4.70 2.91 8.17
N TRP A 135 -5.90 3.25 8.68
CA TRP A 135 -7.03 3.68 7.86
C TRP A 135 -6.73 4.94 7.05
N ILE A 136 -6.22 5.98 7.69
CA ILE A 136 -5.85 7.24 7.00
C ILE A 136 -4.85 6.94 5.89
N ARG A 137 -3.79 6.20 6.19
CA ARG A 137 -2.79 5.77 5.23
C ARG A 137 -3.40 4.96 4.08
N GLY A 138 -4.27 3.98 4.39
CA GLY A 138 -4.92 3.10 3.41
C GLY A 138 -5.80 3.89 2.43
N ILE A 139 -6.60 4.84 2.93
CA ILE A 139 -7.43 5.72 2.10
C ILE A 139 -6.56 6.58 1.19
N ILE A 140 -5.50 7.22 1.71
CA ILE A 140 -4.61 8.06 0.91
C ILE A 140 -3.93 7.20 -0.16
N PHE A 141 -3.44 6.01 0.20
CA PHE A 141 -2.81 5.09 -0.74
C PHE A 141 -3.78 4.68 -1.85
N PHE A 142 -5.02 4.33 -1.51
CA PHE A 142 -6.05 4.02 -2.49
C PHE A 142 -6.32 5.19 -3.45
N LEU A 143 -6.43 6.42 -2.93
CA LEU A 143 -6.68 7.62 -3.75
C LEU A 143 -5.52 7.93 -4.72
N ILE A 144 -4.27 7.70 -4.31
CA ILE A 144 -3.09 7.84 -5.16
C ILE A 144 -3.19 6.93 -6.40
N GLY A 145 -3.84 5.77 -6.30
CA GLY A 145 -4.09 4.85 -7.40
C GLY A 145 -4.92 5.42 -8.56
N PHE A 146 -5.63 6.53 -8.37
CA PHE A 146 -6.35 7.21 -9.44
C PHE A 146 -5.45 8.07 -10.34
N LEU A 147 -4.26 8.47 -9.87
CA LEU A 147 -3.33 9.28 -10.67
C LEU A 147 -2.93 8.63 -12.01
N PRO A 148 -2.56 7.33 -12.06
CA PRO A 148 -2.28 6.68 -13.34
C PRO A 148 -3.52 6.52 -14.23
N LEU A 149 -4.74 6.42 -13.68
CA LEU A 149 -5.97 6.43 -14.47
C LEU A 149 -6.18 7.80 -15.13
N ILE A 150 -5.94 8.89 -14.39
CA ILE A 150 -5.94 10.26 -14.96
C ILE A 150 -4.86 10.38 -16.04
N ALA A 151 -3.67 9.79 -15.83
CA ALA A 151 -2.64 9.76 -16.85
C ALA A 151 -3.09 9.03 -18.12
N LEU A 152 -3.81 7.92 -17.99
CA LEU A 152 -4.36 7.15 -19.12
C LEU A 152 -5.42 7.92 -19.92
N SER A 153 -6.19 8.79 -19.27
CA SER A 153 -7.20 9.62 -19.94
C SER A 153 -6.60 10.80 -20.72
N ARG A 154 -5.31 11.10 -20.56
CA ARG A 154 -4.66 12.21 -21.24
C ARG A 154 -4.04 11.77 -22.57
N PRO A 155 -4.02 12.68 -23.59
CA PRO A 155 -3.44 12.38 -24.90
C PRO A 155 -1.95 12.03 -24.78
N LEU A 156 -1.51 11.14 -25.68
CA LEU A 156 -0.11 10.68 -25.75
C LEU A 156 0.82 11.71 -26.41
N GLN A 157 0.27 12.58 -27.24
CA GLN A 157 1.00 13.64 -27.96
C GLN A 157 0.37 14.99 -27.62
N ARG A 158 1.18 16.05 -27.58
CA ARG A 158 0.63 17.40 -27.66
C ARG A 158 -0.04 17.55 -29.01
N SER A 159 -1.30 18.01 -29.03
CA SER A 159 -1.91 18.53 -30.25
C SER A 159 -1.06 19.72 -30.69
N ASN A 160 -0.45 19.64 -31.88
CA ASN A 160 0.12 20.80 -32.55
C ASN A 160 -1.08 21.54 -33.16
N GLU A 161 -1.86 22.20 -32.35
CA GLU A 161 -2.79 23.23 -32.77
C GLU A 161 -2.02 24.55 -32.63
N ASP A 162 -1.29 24.91 -33.69
CA ASP A 162 -0.87 26.25 -33.99
C ASP A 162 -1.77 26.79 -35.11
#